data_ec07fa30a05cf6b9db877cbafa54f2a4
#
_entry.id   ec07fa30a05cf6b9db877cbafa54f2a4
#
_cell.length_a   1.000
_cell.length_b   1.000
_cell.length_c   1.000
_cell.angle_alpha   90.00
_cell.angle_beta   90.00
_cell.angle_gamma   90.00
#
_symmetry.space_group_name_H-M   'P 1'
#
loop_
_entity.id
_entity.type
_entity.pdbx_description
1 polymer ?
#
loop_
_entity_poly.entity_id
_entity_poly.type
_entity_poly.pdbx_seq_one_letter_code
_entity_poly.pdbx_strand_id
1 'polypeptide(L)'
;MRRICERARQKNTDIIITSSDEAFYTLMHCGDSLPYKLPVVVSGIKYPNEKLMSKLPNVCGYTSKIDFIHLLENARRVFPNRTEVVCVSDSSLLGLRGVAELERAWPDYQQLHPEYKLKVMNVQAQAPNPVIASICYDYNAYNRIVIAPKWTPFLSFIGKNSKAPVFFFFFLALTNGVFCVHDMEPYEGASAAGKCAAQVLQGATPSVVGVTDLPGKLLYDFKQLEYFRVNADKVSDSGVIMNAPLMERYRIWFVLFYSIVVGALVFLVIWLYRLNRHESRRRMHAQTRLLIQNRLVEQRDEFDNIFCSIRDGLITYDTDFRIHFVNRALMLMLELDPDTHTARYYEGQMAGSIFHIYSNGEDILQSLLKQVRAERRVIPIPEKTFMQEVHKGTYFPVSGEIVPIYSKNKMTGMAICCRNISEEEMHKRFFNLAVDASSVY
;
A
#
# COMPACT_ATOMS: atom_id res chain seq x y z
N MET A 1 -24.03 -17.58 -1.55
CA MET A 1 -24.81 -16.64 -0.73
C MET A 1 -25.64 -17.31 0.37
N ARG A 2 -26.48 -18.35 0.11
CA ARG A 2 -27.31 -18.99 1.15
C ARG A 2 -26.52 -19.38 2.40
N ARG A 3 -25.34 -20.00 2.26
CA ARG A 3 -24.46 -20.33 3.41
C ARG A 3 -23.99 -19.10 4.19
N ILE A 4 -23.84 -17.94 3.55
CA ILE A 4 -23.48 -16.69 4.23
C ILE A 4 -24.68 -16.21 5.05
N CYS A 5 -25.90 -16.26 4.52
CA CYS A 5 -27.10 -15.92 5.24
C CYS A 5 -27.35 -16.87 6.45
N GLU A 6 -27.10 -18.15 6.30
CA GLU A 6 -27.17 -19.12 7.39
C GLU A 6 -26.17 -18.80 8.52
N ARG A 7 -24.91 -18.48 8.16
CA ARG A 7 -23.90 -18.06 9.15
C ARG A 7 -24.25 -16.74 9.82
N ALA A 8 -24.81 -15.80 9.07
CA ALA A 8 -25.26 -14.52 9.62
C ALA A 8 -26.38 -14.72 10.67
N ARG A 9 -27.32 -15.62 10.43
CA ARG A 9 -28.35 -16.01 11.41
C ARG A 9 -27.74 -16.66 12.66
N GLN A 10 -26.81 -17.61 12.46
CA GLN A 10 -26.15 -18.29 13.58
C GLN A 10 -25.36 -17.33 14.48
N LYS A 11 -24.84 -16.25 13.90
CA LYS A 11 -24.07 -15.23 14.61
C LYS A 11 -24.88 -14.02 15.08
N ASN A 12 -26.19 -14.03 14.91
CA ASN A 12 -27.09 -12.92 15.23
C ASN A 12 -26.57 -11.58 14.65
N THR A 13 -26.30 -11.58 13.35
CA THR A 13 -25.76 -10.41 12.65
C THR A 13 -26.80 -9.30 12.58
N ASP A 14 -26.43 -8.07 12.93
CA ASP A 14 -27.34 -6.91 12.98
C ASP A 14 -27.37 -6.14 11.65
N ILE A 15 -26.31 -6.23 10.82
CA ILE A 15 -26.16 -5.47 9.59
C ILE A 15 -25.36 -6.26 8.55
N ILE A 16 -25.67 -6.06 7.28
CA ILE A 16 -24.93 -6.65 6.15
C ILE A 16 -24.27 -5.51 5.37
N ILE A 17 -22.97 -5.62 5.11
CA ILE A 17 -22.25 -4.70 4.23
C ILE A 17 -21.87 -5.45 2.95
N THR A 18 -22.25 -4.91 1.80
CA THR A 18 -21.88 -5.46 0.48
C THR A 18 -20.91 -4.52 -0.24
N SER A 19 -19.85 -5.07 -0.79
CA SER A 19 -18.90 -4.32 -1.62
C SER A 19 -19.03 -4.78 -3.06
N SER A 20 -19.29 -3.86 -3.96
CA SER A 20 -19.53 -4.03 -5.39
C SER A 20 -20.93 -4.51 -5.81
N ASP A 21 -21.21 -4.33 -7.07
CA ASP A 21 -22.46 -4.76 -7.72
C ASP A 21 -22.73 -6.25 -7.58
N GLU A 22 -21.71 -7.07 -7.81
CA GLU A 22 -21.85 -8.54 -7.78
C GLU A 22 -22.28 -9.03 -6.40
N ALA A 23 -21.68 -8.50 -5.33
CA ALA A 23 -22.02 -8.87 -3.98
C ALA A 23 -23.46 -8.49 -3.64
N PHE A 24 -23.88 -7.27 -3.95
CA PHE A 24 -25.21 -6.77 -3.69
C PHE A 24 -26.28 -7.55 -4.47
N TYR A 25 -26.15 -7.62 -5.79
CA TYR A 25 -27.17 -8.30 -6.59
C TYR A 25 -27.24 -9.81 -6.34
N THR A 26 -26.11 -10.46 -6.09
CA THR A 26 -26.11 -11.87 -5.69
C THR A 26 -26.77 -12.09 -4.33
N LEU A 27 -26.57 -11.17 -3.39
CA LEU A 27 -27.25 -11.22 -2.08
C LEU A 27 -28.76 -11.08 -2.24
N MET A 28 -29.24 -10.10 -3.03
CA MET A 28 -30.67 -9.87 -3.25
C MET A 28 -31.36 -11.01 -4.05
N HIS A 29 -30.62 -11.73 -4.88
CA HIS A 29 -31.15 -12.85 -5.67
C HIS A 29 -30.86 -14.24 -5.07
N CYS A 30 -30.33 -14.33 -3.85
CA CYS A 30 -29.97 -15.63 -3.26
C CYS A 30 -31.16 -16.49 -2.83
N GLY A 31 -32.40 -15.97 -2.87
CA GLY A 31 -33.61 -16.65 -2.48
C GLY A 31 -33.75 -16.82 -0.97
N ASP A 32 -33.03 -16.03 -0.18
CA ASP A 32 -33.10 -15.96 1.27
C ASP A 32 -33.85 -14.70 1.72
N SER A 33 -34.59 -14.76 2.80
CA SER A 33 -35.35 -13.61 3.35
C SER A 33 -34.49 -12.67 4.20
N LEU A 34 -33.32 -13.09 4.64
CA LEU A 34 -32.48 -12.31 5.57
C LEU A 34 -32.05 -10.94 5.01
N PRO A 35 -31.64 -10.82 3.73
CA PRO A 35 -31.26 -9.53 3.14
C PRO A 35 -32.40 -8.50 3.08
N TYR A 36 -33.65 -8.95 3.20
CA TYR A 36 -34.83 -8.07 3.23
C TYR A 36 -35.28 -7.71 4.66
N LYS A 37 -34.73 -8.39 5.68
CA LYS A 37 -35.02 -8.17 7.08
C LYS A 37 -33.96 -7.35 7.80
N LEU A 38 -32.71 -7.53 7.45
CA LEU A 38 -31.59 -6.80 8.04
C LEU A 38 -31.29 -5.53 7.24
N PRO A 39 -30.73 -4.50 7.89
CA PRO A 39 -30.11 -3.39 7.19
C PRO A 39 -29.00 -3.87 6.26
N VAL A 40 -28.97 -3.35 5.04
CA VAL A 40 -27.94 -3.64 4.05
C VAL A 40 -27.25 -2.34 3.64
N VAL A 41 -25.96 -2.24 3.94
CA VAL A 41 -25.12 -1.12 3.49
C VAL A 41 -24.45 -1.51 2.19
N VAL A 42 -24.72 -0.75 1.15
CA VAL A 42 -24.07 -0.92 -0.16
C VAL A 42 -22.84 -0.04 -0.25
N SER A 43 -21.77 -0.58 -0.82
CA SER A 43 -20.49 0.09 -0.97
C SER A 43 -20.03 0.01 -2.42
N GLY A 44 -20.00 1.15 -3.12
CA GLY A 44 -19.41 1.29 -4.45
C GLY A 44 -20.13 0.54 -5.57
N ILE A 45 -21.46 0.59 -5.60
CA ILE A 45 -22.23 0.06 -6.73
C ILE A 45 -22.04 0.99 -7.95
N LYS A 46 -21.54 0.44 -9.05
CA LYS A 46 -21.24 1.18 -10.27
C LYS A 46 -22.42 1.24 -11.24
N TYR A 47 -23.25 0.21 -11.25
CA TYR A 47 -24.43 0.09 -12.12
C TYR A 47 -25.71 -0.09 -11.30
N PRO A 48 -26.17 0.94 -10.56
CA PRO A 48 -27.33 0.82 -9.69
C PRO A 48 -28.60 0.56 -10.47
N ASN A 49 -29.39 -0.41 -10.01
CA ASN A 49 -30.76 -0.61 -10.48
C ASN A 49 -31.71 0.22 -9.59
N GLU A 50 -31.99 1.45 -9.99
CA GLU A 50 -32.79 2.41 -9.22
C GLU A 50 -34.21 1.87 -8.93
N LYS A 51 -34.83 1.14 -9.88
CA LYS A 51 -36.13 0.51 -9.67
C LYS A 51 -36.12 -0.58 -8.60
N LEU A 52 -35.01 -1.30 -8.48
CA LEU A 52 -34.85 -2.29 -7.43
C LEU A 52 -34.56 -1.60 -6.09
N MET A 53 -33.63 -0.68 -6.08
CA MET A 53 -33.16 -0.02 -4.86
C MET A 53 -34.28 0.80 -4.20
N SER A 54 -35.13 1.46 -4.97
CA SER A 54 -36.29 2.21 -4.45
C SER A 54 -37.33 1.33 -3.75
N LYS A 55 -37.35 0.02 -4.04
CA LYS A 55 -38.26 -0.95 -3.38
C LYS A 55 -37.66 -1.56 -2.10
N LEU A 56 -36.44 -1.21 -1.73
CA LEU A 56 -35.70 -1.79 -0.62
C LEU A 56 -35.46 -0.73 0.47
N PRO A 57 -36.40 -0.53 1.40
CA PRO A 57 -36.30 0.51 2.43
C PRO A 57 -35.22 0.21 3.47
N ASN A 58 -34.70 -1.02 3.49
CA ASN A 58 -33.63 -1.45 4.39
C ASN A 58 -32.22 -1.31 3.75
N VAL A 59 -32.10 -0.71 2.57
CA VAL A 59 -30.82 -0.49 1.88
C VAL A 59 -30.39 0.97 2.04
N CYS A 60 -29.15 1.17 2.42
CA CYS A 60 -28.48 2.47 2.48
C CYS A 60 -27.02 2.33 2.04
N GLY A 61 -26.29 3.45 1.96
CA GLY A 61 -24.87 3.43 1.60
C GLY A 61 -24.52 4.34 0.44
N TYR A 62 -23.66 3.88 -0.47
CA TYR A 62 -23.28 4.72 -1.60
C TYR A 62 -23.11 3.94 -2.92
N THR A 63 -23.37 4.66 -4.01
CA THR A 63 -23.04 4.25 -5.38
C THR A 63 -21.82 5.02 -5.86
N SER A 64 -21.16 4.52 -6.89
CA SER A 64 -20.06 5.20 -7.58
C SER A 64 -20.27 4.99 -9.08
N LYS A 65 -21.23 5.74 -9.63
CA LYS A 65 -21.60 5.64 -11.04
C LYS A 65 -20.43 6.01 -11.95
N ILE A 66 -20.34 5.34 -13.08
CA ILE A 66 -19.31 5.62 -14.07
C ILE A 66 -19.81 6.73 -14.99
N ASP A 67 -19.09 7.82 -15.05
CA ASP A 67 -19.31 8.87 -16.05
C ASP A 67 -18.46 8.55 -17.29
N PHE A 68 -19.09 7.88 -18.26
CA PHE A 68 -18.43 7.52 -19.51
C PHE A 68 -18.08 8.74 -20.36
N ILE A 69 -18.90 9.80 -20.35
CA ILE A 69 -18.61 11.02 -21.09
C ILE A 69 -17.35 11.68 -20.55
N HIS A 70 -17.28 11.87 -19.24
CA HIS A 70 -16.09 12.45 -18.60
C HIS A 70 -14.83 11.58 -18.84
N LEU A 71 -14.96 10.26 -18.78
CA LEU A 71 -13.86 9.34 -19.09
C LEU A 71 -13.37 9.48 -20.53
N LEU A 72 -14.29 9.51 -21.50
CA LEU A 72 -13.98 9.65 -22.93
C LEU A 72 -13.37 11.01 -23.25
N GLU A 73 -13.89 12.10 -22.67
CA GLU A 73 -13.33 13.44 -22.82
C GLU A 73 -11.91 13.51 -22.25
N ASN A 74 -11.69 12.87 -21.12
CA ASN A 74 -10.36 12.80 -20.54
C ASN A 74 -9.41 11.99 -21.43
N ALA A 75 -9.85 10.83 -21.92
CA ALA A 75 -9.07 10.01 -22.84
C ALA A 75 -8.73 10.79 -24.13
N ARG A 76 -9.67 11.56 -24.69
CA ARG A 76 -9.45 12.44 -25.83
C ARG A 76 -8.41 13.52 -25.53
N ARG A 77 -8.51 14.18 -24.39
CA ARG A 77 -7.55 15.21 -23.97
C ARG A 77 -6.13 14.67 -23.84
N VAL A 78 -5.99 13.47 -23.30
CA VAL A 78 -4.68 12.82 -23.13
C VAL A 78 -4.15 12.26 -24.43
N PHE A 79 -5.02 11.67 -25.27
CA PHE A 79 -4.69 11.00 -26.52
C PHE A 79 -5.48 11.57 -27.71
N PRO A 80 -5.26 12.82 -28.11
CA PRO A 80 -6.09 13.50 -29.13
C PRO A 80 -6.05 12.85 -30.51
N ASN A 81 -5.01 12.08 -30.82
CA ASN A 81 -4.83 11.41 -32.10
C ASN A 81 -5.44 10.00 -32.14
N ARG A 82 -6.13 9.56 -31.07
CA ARG A 82 -6.75 8.23 -30.98
C ARG A 82 -8.25 8.36 -31.07
N THR A 83 -8.81 7.90 -32.19
CA THR A 83 -10.24 8.10 -32.51
C THR A 83 -11.05 6.81 -32.52
N GLU A 84 -10.44 5.64 -32.33
CA GLU A 84 -11.14 4.37 -32.22
C GLU A 84 -11.23 3.92 -30.76
N VAL A 85 -12.44 3.86 -30.22
CA VAL A 85 -12.72 3.36 -28.86
C VAL A 85 -13.12 1.89 -28.98
N VAL A 86 -12.38 1.01 -28.32
CA VAL A 86 -12.65 -0.43 -28.29
C VAL A 86 -13.11 -0.82 -26.88
N CYS A 87 -14.37 -1.16 -26.74
CA CYS A 87 -14.92 -1.71 -25.50
C CYS A 87 -14.73 -3.23 -25.47
N VAL A 88 -13.92 -3.71 -24.54
CA VAL A 88 -13.69 -5.16 -24.35
C VAL A 88 -14.50 -5.63 -23.15
N SER A 89 -15.47 -6.50 -23.40
CA SER A 89 -16.40 -6.98 -22.38
C SER A 89 -16.61 -8.49 -22.45
N ASP A 90 -17.32 -9.01 -21.47
CA ASP A 90 -17.77 -10.41 -21.43
C ASP A 90 -19.31 -10.49 -21.36
N SER A 91 -19.86 -11.69 -21.37
CA SER A 91 -21.31 -11.93 -21.27
C SER A 91 -21.84 -11.95 -19.82
N SER A 92 -21.05 -11.51 -18.84
CA SER A 92 -21.50 -11.38 -17.46
C SER A 92 -22.47 -10.21 -17.28
N LEU A 93 -23.22 -10.22 -16.19
CA LEU A 93 -24.15 -9.13 -15.86
C LEU A 93 -23.46 -7.76 -15.87
N LEU A 94 -22.27 -7.65 -15.26
CA LEU A 94 -21.54 -6.38 -15.21
C LEU A 94 -20.95 -5.99 -16.56
N GLY A 95 -20.44 -6.96 -17.33
CA GLY A 95 -19.96 -6.72 -18.67
C GLY A 95 -21.06 -6.19 -19.60
N LEU A 96 -22.23 -6.84 -19.59
CA LEU A 96 -23.39 -6.41 -20.37
C LEU A 96 -23.94 -5.05 -19.92
N ARG A 97 -23.99 -4.80 -18.61
CA ARG A 97 -24.41 -3.50 -18.06
C ARG A 97 -23.45 -2.39 -18.45
N GLY A 98 -22.15 -2.61 -18.34
CA GLY A 98 -21.15 -1.62 -18.73
C GLY A 98 -21.20 -1.27 -20.20
N VAL A 99 -21.39 -2.27 -21.08
CA VAL A 99 -21.60 -2.02 -22.50
C VAL A 99 -22.87 -1.21 -22.73
N ALA A 100 -23.99 -1.60 -22.13
CA ALA A 100 -25.27 -0.91 -22.32
C ALA A 100 -25.22 0.57 -21.83
N GLU A 101 -24.52 0.86 -20.74
CA GLU A 101 -24.35 2.25 -20.27
C GLU A 101 -23.42 3.05 -21.19
N LEU A 102 -22.34 2.43 -21.70
CA LEU A 102 -21.48 3.06 -22.68
C LEU A 102 -22.22 3.35 -23.99
N GLU A 103 -22.98 2.37 -24.51
CA GLU A 103 -23.77 2.52 -25.73
C GLU A 103 -24.87 3.57 -25.56
N ARG A 104 -25.42 3.73 -24.35
CA ARG A 104 -26.38 4.80 -24.05
C ARG A 104 -25.75 6.18 -24.09
N ALA A 105 -24.52 6.33 -23.56
CA ALA A 105 -23.78 7.59 -23.53
C ALA A 105 -23.13 7.93 -24.89
N TRP A 106 -22.93 6.93 -25.75
CA TRP A 106 -22.18 7.08 -26.98
C TRP A 106 -22.78 8.05 -27.99
N PRO A 107 -24.11 8.09 -28.26
CA PRO A 107 -24.70 9.04 -29.19
C PRO A 107 -24.41 10.49 -28.85
N ASP A 108 -24.51 10.85 -27.57
CA ASP A 108 -24.23 12.21 -27.09
C ASP A 108 -22.75 12.56 -27.29
N TYR A 109 -21.84 11.63 -26.96
CA TYR A 109 -20.42 11.82 -27.22
C TYR A 109 -20.08 11.92 -28.70
N GLN A 110 -20.66 11.07 -29.52
CA GLN A 110 -20.42 11.04 -30.99
C GLN A 110 -20.98 12.29 -31.68
N GLN A 111 -22.05 12.87 -31.16
CA GLN A 111 -22.58 14.14 -31.68
C GLN A 111 -21.57 15.28 -31.50
N LEU A 112 -20.85 15.30 -30.41
CA LEU A 112 -19.79 16.27 -30.12
C LEU A 112 -18.47 15.96 -30.84
N HIS A 113 -18.22 14.67 -31.12
CA HIS A 113 -16.96 14.15 -31.66
C HIS A 113 -17.24 13.12 -32.76
N PRO A 114 -17.69 13.55 -33.96
CA PRO A 114 -18.12 12.64 -35.04
C PRO A 114 -16.99 11.79 -35.64
N GLU A 115 -15.73 12.17 -35.39
CA GLU A 115 -14.54 11.42 -35.81
C GLU A 115 -14.33 10.13 -35.03
N TYR A 116 -14.94 10.01 -33.86
CA TYR A 116 -14.77 8.85 -32.98
C TYR A 116 -15.67 7.69 -33.39
N LYS A 117 -15.11 6.48 -33.28
CA LYS A 117 -15.81 5.22 -33.59
C LYS A 117 -15.76 4.29 -32.38
N LEU A 118 -16.92 3.72 -32.04
CA LEU A 118 -17.02 2.69 -30.99
C LEU A 118 -17.06 1.31 -31.63
N LYS A 119 -16.25 0.40 -31.11
CA LYS A 119 -16.26 -1.03 -31.42
C LYS A 119 -16.38 -1.83 -30.12
N VAL A 120 -17.44 -2.63 -30.00
CA VAL A 120 -17.64 -3.53 -28.86
C VAL A 120 -17.14 -4.93 -29.23
N MET A 121 -16.34 -5.52 -28.37
CA MET A 121 -15.75 -6.85 -28.49
C MET A 121 -16.08 -7.69 -27.26
N ASN A 122 -16.83 -8.80 -27.48
CA ASN A 122 -17.16 -9.73 -26.40
C ASN A 122 -16.17 -10.92 -26.40
N VAL A 123 -15.37 -11.05 -25.35
CA VAL A 123 -14.31 -12.07 -25.24
C VAL A 123 -14.81 -13.49 -25.01
N GLN A 124 -16.08 -13.68 -24.63
CA GLN A 124 -16.70 -15.00 -24.51
C GLN A 124 -17.39 -15.45 -25.81
N ALA A 125 -17.94 -14.49 -26.58
CA ALA A 125 -18.57 -14.77 -27.83
C ALA A 125 -17.58 -14.93 -29.00
N GLN A 126 -16.40 -14.34 -28.87
CA GLN A 126 -15.32 -14.39 -29.85
C GLN A 126 -14.13 -15.14 -29.28
N ALA A 127 -13.44 -15.93 -30.09
CA ALA A 127 -12.18 -16.54 -29.66
C ALA A 127 -11.21 -15.45 -29.13
N PRO A 128 -10.45 -15.71 -28.06
CA PRO A 128 -9.55 -14.72 -27.46
C PRO A 128 -8.53 -14.13 -28.44
N ASN A 129 -8.08 -14.93 -29.40
CA ASN A 129 -7.03 -14.56 -30.36
C ASN A 129 -7.35 -13.32 -31.22
N PRO A 130 -8.55 -13.14 -31.80
CA PRO A 130 -8.87 -11.94 -32.58
C PRO A 130 -8.87 -10.67 -31.75
N VAL A 131 -9.28 -10.74 -30.48
CA VAL A 131 -9.28 -9.60 -29.56
C VAL A 131 -7.84 -9.23 -29.19
N ILE A 132 -7.02 -10.21 -28.84
CA ILE A 132 -5.58 -10.03 -28.57
C ILE A 132 -4.88 -9.44 -29.79
N ALA A 133 -5.09 -10.03 -30.97
CA ALA A 133 -4.49 -9.55 -32.20
C ALA A 133 -4.85 -8.10 -32.48
N SER A 134 -6.13 -7.74 -32.32
CA SER A 134 -6.62 -6.38 -32.56
C SER A 134 -6.01 -5.33 -31.59
N ILE A 135 -5.81 -5.67 -30.33
CA ILE A 135 -5.41 -4.69 -29.30
C ILE A 135 -3.90 -4.66 -29.08
N CYS A 136 -3.25 -5.83 -29.12
CA CYS A 136 -1.84 -5.95 -28.77
C CYS A 136 -0.91 -5.96 -29.99
N TYR A 137 -1.36 -6.52 -31.12
CA TYR A 137 -0.48 -6.79 -32.25
C TYR A 137 -0.83 -6.03 -33.52
N ASP A 138 -2.08 -5.53 -33.66
CA ASP A 138 -2.50 -4.76 -34.83
C ASP A 138 -1.68 -3.44 -34.91
N TYR A 139 -1.25 -3.09 -36.13
CA TYR A 139 -0.62 -1.81 -36.41
C TYR A 139 -1.52 -0.63 -36.05
N ASN A 140 -2.84 -0.77 -36.31
CA ASN A 140 -3.84 0.25 -35.98
C ASN A 140 -4.15 0.38 -34.48
N ALA A 141 -3.58 -0.49 -33.62
CA ALA A 141 -3.76 -0.38 -32.17
C ALA A 141 -3.29 0.97 -31.61
N TYR A 142 -2.37 1.65 -32.27
CA TYR A 142 -1.94 3.01 -31.91
C TYR A 142 -3.04 4.08 -32.05
N ASN A 143 -4.08 3.82 -32.83
CA ASN A 143 -5.24 4.71 -32.95
C ASN A 143 -6.37 4.37 -31.99
N ARG A 144 -6.17 3.41 -31.07
CA ARG A 144 -7.22 2.89 -30.20
C ARG A 144 -7.09 3.35 -28.76
N ILE A 145 -8.25 3.49 -28.13
CA ILE A 145 -8.42 3.59 -26.68
C ILE A 145 -9.22 2.36 -26.27
N VAL A 146 -8.75 1.61 -25.27
CA VAL A 146 -9.42 0.41 -24.79
C VAL A 146 -10.18 0.73 -23.51
N ILE A 147 -11.46 0.39 -23.47
CA ILE A 147 -12.33 0.49 -22.29
C ILE A 147 -12.75 -0.92 -21.88
N ALA A 148 -12.60 -1.25 -20.60
CA ALA A 148 -13.00 -2.54 -20.08
C ALA A 148 -13.89 -2.39 -18.84
N PRO A 149 -15.21 -2.64 -18.96
CA PRO A 149 -16.15 -2.44 -17.86
C PRO A 149 -16.07 -3.50 -16.77
N LYS A 150 -15.40 -4.63 -17.02
CA LYS A 150 -15.23 -5.70 -16.05
C LYS A 150 -13.83 -6.29 -16.08
N TRP A 151 -13.31 -6.65 -14.88
CA TRP A 151 -12.05 -7.35 -14.75
C TRP A 151 -12.17 -8.83 -15.12
N THR A 152 -11.27 -9.29 -15.99
CA THR A 152 -11.05 -10.70 -16.28
C THR A 152 -9.53 -10.97 -16.28
N PRO A 153 -9.07 -12.21 -16.04
CA PRO A 153 -7.63 -12.55 -16.17
C PRO A 153 -7.04 -12.17 -17.52
N PHE A 154 -7.88 -12.20 -18.58
CA PHE A 154 -7.52 -11.77 -19.91
C PHE A 154 -7.15 -10.28 -20.01
N LEU A 155 -7.81 -9.41 -19.23
CA LEU A 155 -7.50 -7.98 -19.18
C LEU A 155 -6.15 -7.68 -18.55
N SER A 156 -5.69 -8.51 -17.62
CA SER A 156 -4.32 -8.41 -17.11
C SER A 156 -3.28 -8.64 -18.21
N PHE A 157 -3.55 -9.57 -19.11
CA PHE A 157 -2.70 -9.78 -20.27
C PHE A 157 -2.76 -8.59 -21.25
N ILE A 158 -3.96 -8.08 -21.55
CA ILE A 158 -4.13 -6.91 -22.41
C ILE A 158 -3.42 -5.71 -21.82
N GLY A 159 -3.62 -5.39 -20.54
CA GLY A 159 -3.00 -4.25 -19.88
C GLY A 159 -1.48 -4.25 -20.00
N LYS A 160 -0.85 -5.41 -19.85
CA LYS A 160 0.61 -5.56 -19.94
C LYS A 160 1.18 -5.54 -21.35
N ASN A 161 0.39 -5.91 -22.36
CA ASN A 161 0.86 -6.10 -23.74
C ASN A 161 0.21 -5.13 -24.74
N SER A 162 -0.75 -4.33 -24.31
CA SER A 162 -1.47 -3.43 -25.20
C SER A 162 -0.62 -2.26 -25.67
N LYS A 163 -0.69 -1.96 -26.96
CA LYS A 163 -0.18 -0.72 -27.54
C LYS A 163 -1.18 0.44 -27.42
N ALA A 164 -2.42 0.14 -27.01
CA ALA A 164 -3.45 1.11 -26.72
C ALA A 164 -3.58 1.33 -25.21
N PRO A 165 -3.83 2.57 -24.73
CA PRO A 165 -4.08 2.81 -23.32
C PRO A 165 -5.39 2.12 -22.92
N VAL A 166 -5.35 1.43 -21.77
CA VAL A 166 -6.47 0.68 -21.22
C VAL A 166 -7.08 1.47 -20.06
N PHE A 167 -8.38 1.76 -20.16
CA PHE A 167 -9.16 2.42 -19.13
C PHE A 167 -10.07 1.39 -18.46
N PHE A 168 -10.12 1.44 -17.14
CA PHE A 168 -10.83 0.46 -16.33
C PHE A 168 -11.61 1.10 -15.17
N PHE A 169 -12.41 0.33 -14.42
CA PHE A 169 -13.34 0.84 -13.41
C PHE A 169 -13.17 0.23 -12.01
N PHE A 170 -12.08 -0.45 -11.75
CA PHE A 170 -11.80 -1.01 -10.43
C PHE A 170 -10.35 -0.76 -10.04
N PHE A 171 -10.13 -0.22 -8.85
CA PHE A 171 -8.83 0.16 -8.31
C PHE A 171 -7.78 -0.97 -8.37
N LEU A 172 -8.19 -2.22 -8.12
CA LEU A 172 -7.30 -3.40 -8.14
C LEU A 172 -6.59 -3.64 -9.49
N ALA A 173 -7.06 -3.03 -10.56
CA ALA A 173 -6.46 -3.17 -11.89
C ALA A 173 -5.22 -2.29 -12.11
N LEU A 174 -4.98 -1.29 -11.26
CA LEU A 174 -3.97 -0.26 -11.49
C LEU A 174 -2.53 -0.81 -11.58
N THR A 175 -2.24 -1.94 -10.95
CA THR A 175 -0.90 -2.58 -10.98
C THR A 175 -0.71 -3.55 -12.15
N ASN A 176 -1.72 -3.69 -13.02
CA ASN A 176 -1.76 -4.71 -14.07
C ASN A 176 -1.63 -4.14 -15.49
N GLY A 177 -0.96 -2.99 -15.66
CA GLY A 177 -0.73 -2.36 -16.95
C GLY A 177 -1.93 -1.56 -17.50
N VAL A 178 -2.89 -1.24 -16.64
CA VAL A 178 -4.01 -0.35 -16.95
C VAL A 178 -3.53 1.09 -16.86
N PHE A 179 -3.86 1.90 -17.89
CA PHE A 179 -3.44 3.30 -17.96
C PHE A 179 -4.15 4.17 -16.92
N CYS A 180 -5.46 4.02 -16.85
CA CYS A 180 -6.31 4.80 -15.97
C CYS A 180 -7.46 3.96 -15.42
N VAL A 181 -7.79 4.18 -14.17
CA VAL A 181 -8.95 3.59 -13.50
C VAL A 181 -9.89 4.70 -13.05
N HIS A 182 -11.18 4.59 -13.36
CA HIS A 182 -12.22 5.43 -12.78
C HIS A 182 -12.81 4.72 -11.58
N ASP A 183 -12.36 5.07 -10.38
CA ASP A 183 -12.85 4.46 -9.14
C ASP A 183 -12.73 5.44 -7.97
N MET A 184 -13.37 5.08 -6.86
CA MET A 184 -13.19 5.75 -5.59
C MET A 184 -11.92 5.25 -4.91
N GLU A 185 -11.22 6.11 -4.19
CA GLU A 185 -10.12 5.67 -3.35
C GLU A 185 -10.63 4.68 -2.29
N PRO A 186 -9.95 3.53 -2.11
CA PRO A 186 -10.44 2.46 -1.21
C PRO A 186 -10.70 2.94 0.21
N TYR A 187 -9.89 3.86 0.72
CA TYR A 187 -10.07 4.44 2.04
C TYR A 187 -11.33 5.31 2.14
N GLU A 188 -11.60 6.16 1.14
CA GLU A 188 -12.80 7.00 1.11
C GLU A 188 -14.07 6.14 1.07
N GLY A 189 -14.06 5.10 0.20
CA GLY A 189 -15.17 4.17 0.08
C GLY A 189 -15.44 3.38 1.35
N ALA A 190 -14.40 2.81 1.95
CA ALA A 190 -14.51 2.09 3.21
C ALA A 190 -14.99 2.99 4.37
N SER A 191 -14.49 4.22 4.43
CA SER A 191 -14.91 5.23 5.42
C SER A 191 -16.37 5.60 5.26
N ALA A 192 -16.85 5.81 4.03
CA ALA A 192 -18.25 6.13 3.74
C ALA A 192 -19.18 4.98 4.16
N ALA A 193 -18.85 3.74 3.77
CA ALA A 193 -19.62 2.56 4.17
C ALA A 193 -19.63 2.36 5.68
N GLY A 194 -18.47 2.54 6.34
CA GLY A 194 -18.35 2.45 7.79
C GLY A 194 -19.20 3.48 8.53
N LYS A 195 -19.24 4.73 8.04
CA LYS A 195 -20.10 5.78 8.59
C LYS A 195 -21.58 5.45 8.46
N CYS A 196 -22.02 4.98 7.28
CA CYS A 196 -23.39 4.54 7.07
C CYS A 196 -23.75 3.38 8.02
N ALA A 197 -22.88 2.38 8.15
CA ALA A 197 -23.10 1.26 9.05
C ALA A 197 -23.19 1.71 10.52
N ALA A 198 -22.33 2.62 10.94
CA ALA A 198 -22.35 3.16 12.31
C ALA A 198 -23.64 3.91 12.61
N GLN A 199 -24.14 4.75 11.68
CA GLN A 199 -25.42 5.45 11.84
C GLN A 199 -26.60 4.48 12.02
N VAL A 200 -26.64 3.42 11.21
CA VAL A 200 -27.68 2.39 11.30
C VAL A 200 -27.61 1.63 12.61
N LEU A 201 -26.41 1.24 13.06
CA LEU A 201 -26.21 0.57 14.35
C LEU A 201 -26.53 1.47 15.55
N GLN A 202 -26.43 2.80 15.38
CA GLN A 202 -26.87 3.79 16.38
C GLN A 202 -28.39 4.05 16.38
N GLY A 203 -29.14 3.34 15.52
CA GLY A 203 -30.60 3.42 15.47
C GLY A 203 -31.21 4.25 14.35
N ALA A 204 -30.38 4.78 13.42
CA ALA A 204 -30.89 5.43 12.23
C ALA A 204 -31.55 4.40 11.30
N THR A 205 -32.71 4.73 10.73
CA THR A 205 -33.34 3.86 9.74
C THR A 205 -32.61 3.94 8.39
N PRO A 206 -32.34 2.82 7.72
CA PRO A 206 -31.63 2.81 6.44
C PRO A 206 -32.26 3.73 5.37
N SER A 207 -33.60 3.83 5.34
CA SER A 207 -34.32 4.72 4.42
C SER A 207 -34.06 6.21 4.67
N VAL A 208 -33.73 6.61 5.89
CA VAL A 208 -33.36 8.00 6.24
C VAL A 208 -31.89 8.26 5.87
N VAL A 209 -31.01 7.30 6.13
CA VAL A 209 -29.59 7.38 5.69
C VAL A 209 -29.51 7.46 4.18
N GLY A 210 -30.33 6.66 3.48
CA GLY A 210 -30.46 6.66 2.03
C GLY A 210 -29.23 6.12 1.31
N VAL A 211 -29.28 6.21 -0.01
CA VAL A 211 -28.15 5.86 -0.91
C VAL A 211 -27.67 7.12 -1.59
N THR A 212 -26.41 7.48 -1.36
CA THR A 212 -25.76 8.66 -1.93
C THR A 212 -24.87 8.26 -3.09
N ASP A 213 -24.83 9.04 -4.17
CA ASP A 213 -23.86 8.85 -5.23
C ASP A 213 -22.58 9.60 -4.89
N LEU A 214 -21.47 8.87 -4.83
CA LEU A 214 -20.15 9.43 -4.59
C LEU A 214 -19.34 9.26 -5.90
N PRO A 215 -18.98 10.37 -6.57
CA PRO A 215 -18.27 10.29 -7.83
C PRO A 215 -16.91 9.66 -7.68
N GLY A 216 -16.57 8.78 -8.61
CA GLY A 216 -15.23 8.23 -8.73
C GLY A 216 -14.23 9.29 -9.20
N LYS A 217 -12.96 9.03 -8.94
CA LYS A 217 -11.82 9.82 -9.42
C LYS A 217 -11.10 9.05 -10.53
N LEU A 218 -10.41 9.76 -11.40
CA LEU A 218 -9.50 9.15 -12.36
C LEU A 218 -8.17 8.89 -11.66
N LEU A 219 -7.76 7.62 -11.64
CA LEU A 219 -6.52 7.16 -11.01
C LEU A 219 -5.59 6.65 -12.12
N TYR A 220 -4.45 7.28 -12.28
CA TYR A 220 -3.47 6.97 -13.34
C TYR A 220 -2.32 6.16 -12.78
N ASP A 221 -1.88 5.13 -13.49
CA ASP A 221 -0.64 4.42 -13.15
C ASP A 221 0.57 5.16 -13.72
N PHE A 222 1.47 5.60 -12.86
CA PHE A 222 2.68 6.33 -13.23
C PHE A 222 3.52 5.58 -14.29
N LYS A 223 3.66 4.26 -14.16
CA LYS A 223 4.42 3.45 -15.14
C LYS A 223 3.78 3.47 -16.53
N GLN A 224 2.46 3.55 -16.58
CA GLN A 224 1.75 3.65 -17.85
C GLN A 224 1.82 5.06 -18.44
N LEU A 225 1.85 6.11 -17.61
CA LEU A 225 2.15 7.46 -18.10
C LEU A 225 3.52 7.51 -18.78
N GLU A 226 4.55 6.92 -18.17
CA GLU A 226 5.89 6.81 -18.77
C GLU A 226 5.86 5.99 -20.07
N TYR A 227 5.23 4.83 -20.05
CA TYR A 227 5.15 3.94 -21.23
C TYR A 227 4.50 4.63 -22.43
N PHE A 228 3.39 5.36 -22.22
CA PHE A 228 2.71 6.10 -23.26
C PHE A 228 3.27 7.50 -23.48
N ARG A 229 4.34 7.89 -22.78
CA ARG A 229 5.00 9.21 -22.85
C ARG A 229 4.04 10.38 -22.61
N VAL A 230 3.13 10.19 -21.66
CA VAL A 230 2.19 11.23 -21.21
C VAL A 230 2.80 11.99 -20.06
N ASN A 231 2.90 13.32 -20.21
CA ASN A 231 3.37 14.17 -19.10
C ASN A 231 2.35 14.13 -17.95
N ALA A 232 2.84 13.96 -16.72
CA ALA A 232 2.05 13.97 -15.50
C ALA A 232 1.18 15.24 -15.35
N ASP A 233 1.67 16.39 -15.80
CA ASP A 233 0.94 17.65 -15.76
C ASP A 233 -0.38 17.64 -16.56
N LYS A 234 -0.46 16.82 -17.64
CA LYS A 234 -1.68 16.68 -18.43
C LYS A 234 -2.82 15.98 -17.71
N VAL A 235 -2.50 15.20 -16.69
CA VAL A 235 -3.46 14.36 -15.96
C VAL A 235 -3.65 14.80 -14.50
N SER A 236 -2.77 15.63 -13.95
CA SER A 236 -2.82 16.10 -12.57
C SER A 236 -4.12 16.84 -12.23
N ASP A 237 -4.65 17.64 -13.17
CA ASP A 237 -5.89 18.40 -12.96
C ASP A 237 -7.15 17.53 -13.02
N SER A 238 -7.07 16.33 -13.62
CA SER A 238 -8.22 15.46 -13.84
C SER A 238 -8.25 14.23 -12.95
N GLY A 239 -7.18 13.93 -12.24
CA GLY A 239 -7.11 12.73 -11.43
C GLY A 239 -5.86 12.62 -10.58
N VAL A 240 -5.72 11.48 -9.93
CA VAL A 240 -4.62 11.18 -9.01
C VAL A 240 -3.62 10.24 -9.67
N ILE A 241 -2.33 10.56 -9.58
CA ILE A 241 -1.27 9.69 -10.08
C ILE A 241 -0.87 8.74 -8.96
N MET A 242 -1.03 7.45 -9.23
CA MET A 242 -0.70 6.36 -8.33
C MET A 242 0.64 5.73 -8.71
N ASN A 243 1.24 5.00 -7.77
CA ASN A 243 2.49 4.26 -7.98
C ASN A 243 3.68 5.11 -8.47
N ALA A 244 3.60 6.44 -8.32
CA ALA A 244 4.72 7.31 -8.63
C ALA A 244 5.90 7.00 -7.70
N PRO A 245 7.13 6.90 -8.22
CA PRO A 245 8.33 6.77 -7.39
C PRO A 245 8.40 7.91 -6.37
N LEU A 246 8.95 7.63 -5.19
CA LEU A 246 9.09 8.65 -4.14
C LEU A 246 9.81 9.91 -4.65
N MET A 247 10.76 9.76 -5.57
CA MET A 247 11.48 10.88 -6.18
C MET A 247 10.57 11.79 -7.01
N GLU A 248 9.63 11.25 -7.78
CA GLU A 248 8.65 12.03 -8.55
C GLU A 248 7.60 12.64 -7.63
N ARG A 249 7.08 11.86 -6.68
CA ARG A 249 6.05 12.30 -5.74
C ARG A 249 6.51 13.46 -4.86
N TYR A 250 7.80 13.48 -4.53
CA TYR A 250 8.41 14.49 -3.66
C TYR A 250 9.51 15.27 -4.38
N ARG A 251 9.45 15.39 -5.70
CA ARG A 251 10.48 16.01 -6.55
C ARG A 251 10.93 17.38 -6.03
N ILE A 252 9.99 18.23 -5.65
CA ILE A 252 10.30 19.57 -5.10
C ILE A 252 11.08 19.46 -3.78
N TRP A 253 10.66 18.51 -2.91
CA TRP A 253 11.34 18.28 -1.63
C TRP A 253 12.74 17.69 -1.82
N PHE A 254 12.92 16.81 -2.79
CA PHE A 254 14.24 16.30 -3.14
C PHE A 254 15.15 17.39 -3.70
N VAL A 255 14.64 18.25 -4.60
CA VAL A 255 15.39 19.39 -5.14
C VAL A 255 15.78 20.35 -4.02
N LEU A 256 14.84 20.70 -3.12
CA LEU A 256 15.11 21.52 -1.95
C LEU A 256 16.14 20.88 -1.01
N PHE A 257 15.99 19.60 -0.72
CA PHE A 257 16.93 18.86 0.11
C PHE A 257 18.34 18.85 -0.53
N TYR A 258 18.45 18.52 -1.81
CA TYR A 258 19.73 18.58 -2.53
C TYR A 258 20.32 19.99 -2.55
N SER A 259 19.49 21.02 -2.77
CA SER A 259 19.93 22.40 -2.75
C SER A 259 20.45 22.81 -1.36
N ILE A 260 19.79 22.39 -0.30
CA ILE A 260 20.23 22.63 1.08
C ILE A 260 21.54 21.88 1.36
N VAL A 261 21.65 20.61 0.94
CA VAL A 261 22.88 19.80 1.12
C VAL A 261 24.03 20.41 0.34
N VAL A 262 23.82 20.80 -0.91
CA VAL A 262 24.85 21.49 -1.72
C VAL A 262 25.20 22.83 -1.11
N GLY A 263 24.22 23.63 -0.70
CA GLY A 263 24.43 24.92 -0.02
C GLY A 263 25.23 24.76 1.28
N ALA A 264 24.89 23.75 2.09
CA ALA A 264 25.63 23.44 3.32
C ALA A 264 27.07 22.98 3.03
N LEU A 265 27.28 22.17 1.96
CA LEU A 265 28.62 21.76 1.55
C LEU A 265 29.44 22.96 1.04
N VAL A 266 28.86 23.81 0.20
CA VAL A 266 29.53 25.04 -0.27
C VAL A 266 29.85 25.96 0.88
N PHE A 267 28.89 26.17 1.79
CA PHE A 267 29.13 26.96 3.01
C PHE A 267 30.23 26.36 3.89
N LEU A 268 30.22 25.03 4.06
CA LEU A 268 31.25 24.30 4.80
C LEU A 268 32.62 24.49 4.16
N VAL A 269 32.71 24.38 2.85
CA VAL A 269 33.96 24.57 2.09
C VAL A 269 34.48 26.01 2.24
N ILE A 270 33.61 27.01 2.11
CA ILE A 270 33.99 28.43 2.27
C ILE A 270 34.38 28.69 3.72
N TRP A 271 33.67 28.12 4.67
CA TRP A 271 33.96 28.27 6.11
C TRP A 271 35.30 27.63 6.48
N LEU A 272 35.55 26.39 5.99
CA LEU A 272 36.83 25.70 6.17
C LEU A 272 37.99 26.47 5.49
N TYR A 273 37.75 27.02 4.30
CA TYR A 273 38.75 27.83 3.60
C TYR A 273 39.11 29.11 4.38
N ARG A 274 38.09 29.78 4.96
CA ARG A 274 38.30 30.96 5.80
C ARG A 274 39.01 30.63 7.11
N LEU A 275 38.64 29.53 7.76
CA LEU A 275 39.33 29.04 8.96
C LEU A 275 40.80 28.71 8.66
N ASN A 276 41.06 27.98 7.58
CA ASN A 276 42.42 27.60 7.20
C ASN A 276 43.32 28.81 6.88
N ARG A 277 42.75 29.85 6.26
CA ARG A 277 43.43 31.10 5.93
C ARG A 277 43.74 31.96 7.17
N HIS A 278 42.97 31.84 8.23
CA HIS A 278 43.19 32.59 9.48
C HIS A 278 44.16 31.88 10.42
N GLU A 279 44.20 30.56 10.41
CA GLU A 279 45.00 29.75 11.31
C GLU A 279 46.42 29.48 10.84
N SER A 280 46.67 29.49 9.51
CA SER A 280 47.98 29.20 8.95
C SER A 280 49.09 30.18 9.38
N ARG A 281 48.76 31.25 10.08
CA ARG A 281 49.72 32.24 10.58
C ARG A 281 50.03 32.13 12.07
N ARG A 282 49.31 31.32 12.87
CA ARG A 282 49.49 31.33 14.36
C ARG A 282 49.70 29.98 15.08
N ARG A 283 49.56 28.81 14.45
CA ARG A 283 49.47 27.55 15.21
C ARG A 283 50.19 26.32 14.67
N MET A 284 51.45 26.41 14.28
CA MET A 284 52.13 25.20 13.80
C MET A 284 52.61 24.22 14.89
N HIS A 285 52.57 24.52 16.16
CA HIS A 285 53.16 23.62 17.20
C HIS A 285 52.24 23.15 18.33
N ALA A 286 51.01 23.63 18.47
CA ALA A 286 50.11 23.23 19.57
C ALA A 286 48.96 22.32 19.16
N GLN A 287 48.67 22.16 17.84
CA GLN A 287 47.39 21.62 17.35
C GLN A 287 47.32 20.09 17.18
N THR A 288 48.43 19.41 17.03
CA THR A 288 48.40 17.96 16.70
C THR A 288 47.84 17.09 17.82
N ARG A 289 47.97 17.49 19.06
CA ARG A 289 47.42 16.71 20.20
C ARG A 289 45.92 16.97 20.44
N LEU A 290 45.44 18.18 20.25
CA LEU A 290 44.01 18.51 20.40
C LEU A 290 43.12 17.95 19.25
N LEU A 291 43.66 17.94 18.03
CA LEU A 291 42.97 17.36 16.86
C LEU A 291 42.70 15.85 16.98
N ILE A 292 43.63 15.12 17.61
CA ILE A 292 43.50 13.67 17.82
C ILE A 292 42.40 13.36 18.85
N GLN A 293 42.29 14.15 19.90
CA GLN A 293 41.26 13.97 20.92
C GLN A 293 39.87 14.34 20.42
N ASN A 294 39.72 15.44 19.66
CA ASN A 294 38.44 15.83 19.12
C ASN A 294 37.90 14.85 18.05
N ARG A 295 38.80 14.28 17.23
CA ARG A 295 38.41 13.26 16.25
C ARG A 295 37.87 11.97 16.87
N LEU A 296 38.40 11.60 18.05
CA LEU A 296 37.91 10.43 18.78
C LEU A 296 36.51 10.67 19.38
N VAL A 297 36.23 11.91 19.80
CA VAL A 297 34.91 12.28 20.33
C VAL A 297 33.87 12.36 19.21
N GLU A 298 34.20 13.02 18.08
CA GLU A 298 33.32 13.11 16.92
C GLU A 298 32.95 11.74 16.32
N GLN A 299 33.94 10.85 16.20
CA GLN A 299 33.67 9.48 15.73
C GLN A 299 32.74 8.72 16.67
N ARG A 300 32.84 8.99 17.95
CA ARG A 300 31.96 8.37 18.95
C ARG A 300 30.52 8.90 18.85
N ASP A 301 30.37 10.20 18.71
CA ASP A 301 29.05 10.86 18.60
C ASP A 301 28.36 10.56 17.25
N GLU A 302 29.13 10.41 16.18
CA GLU A 302 28.62 10.01 14.85
C GLU A 302 28.13 8.56 14.88
N PHE A 303 28.81 7.66 15.57
CA PHE A 303 28.35 6.30 15.82
C PHE A 303 27.04 6.28 16.64
N ASP A 304 26.97 7.06 17.71
CA ASP A 304 25.77 7.13 18.54
C ASP A 304 24.55 7.65 17.76
N ASN A 305 24.73 8.63 16.87
CA ASN A 305 23.66 9.17 16.03
C ASN A 305 23.19 8.17 14.95
N ILE A 306 24.11 7.43 14.33
CA ILE A 306 23.76 6.38 13.34
C ILE A 306 22.95 5.28 14.04
N PHE A 307 23.37 4.83 15.20
CA PHE A 307 22.64 3.79 15.95
C PHE A 307 21.26 4.25 16.46
N CYS A 308 21.10 5.55 16.73
CA CYS A 308 19.80 6.12 17.10
C CYS A 308 18.81 6.24 15.93
N SER A 309 19.28 6.29 14.68
CA SER A 309 18.43 6.42 13.49
C SER A 309 17.90 5.09 12.94
N ILE A 310 18.44 3.97 13.39
CA ILE A 310 18.01 2.63 13.00
C ILE A 310 16.63 2.35 13.61
N ARG A 311 15.64 2.08 12.76
CA ARG A 311 14.27 1.72 13.19
C ARG A 311 14.17 0.32 13.77
N ASP A 312 15.13 -0.53 13.48
CA ASP A 312 15.19 -1.90 14.00
C ASP A 312 15.77 -1.88 15.41
N GLY A 313 15.22 -2.72 16.27
CA GLY A 313 15.71 -2.91 17.62
C GLY A 313 17.09 -3.55 17.60
N LEU A 314 18.04 -2.94 18.31
CA LEU A 314 19.40 -3.44 18.42
C LEU A 314 19.82 -3.54 19.89
N ILE A 315 20.33 -4.70 20.25
CA ILE A 315 21.00 -4.91 21.54
C ILE A 315 22.29 -5.68 21.32
N THR A 316 23.35 -5.30 22.03
CA THR A 316 24.62 -5.99 21.98
C THR A 316 25.00 -6.60 23.32
N TYR A 317 25.68 -7.72 23.25
CA TYR A 317 26.16 -8.47 24.39
C TYR A 317 27.67 -8.69 24.28
N ASP A 318 28.35 -8.80 25.43
CA ASP A 318 29.69 -9.31 25.47
C ASP A 318 29.74 -10.86 25.33
N THR A 319 30.91 -11.45 25.40
CA THR A 319 31.13 -12.91 25.33
C THR A 319 30.53 -13.68 26.50
N ASP A 320 30.20 -13.03 27.60
CA ASP A 320 29.59 -13.60 28.79
C ASP A 320 28.09 -13.33 28.89
N PHE A 321 27.49 -12.90 27.76
CA PHE A 321 26.06 -12.58 27.61
C PHE A 321 25.60 -11.43 28.51
N ARG A 322 26.47 -10.50 28.84
CA ARG A 322 26.11 -9.25 29.52
C ARG A 322 25.81 -8.19 28.48
N ILE A 323 24.77 -7.42 28.73
CA ILE A 323 24.34 -6.32 27.85
C ILE A 323 25.44 -5.26 27.82
N HIS A 324 25.88 -4.89 26.66
CA HIS A 324 26.80 -3.80 26.41
C HIS A 324 26.10 -2.55 25.89
N PHE A 325 25.09 -2.71 25.05
CA PHE A 325 24.35 -1.59 24.46
C PHE A 325 22.93 -2.00 24.09
N VAL A 326 21.99 -1.04 24.20
CA VAL A 326 20.59 -1.18 23.74
C VAL A 326 20.23 0.09 22.97
N ASN A 327 19.68 -0.03 21.76
CA ASN A 327 19.28 1.14 21.01
C ASN A 327 17.87 1.64 21.41
N ARG A 328 17.59 2.90 21.05
CA ARG A 328 16.30 3.55 21.34
C ARG A 328 15.11 2.81 20.70
N ALA A 329 15.29 2.28 19.50
CA ALA A 329 14.24 1.56 18.80
C ALA A 329 13.79 0.31 19.57
N LEU A 330 14.74 -0.46 20.12
CA LEU A 330 14.39 -1.61 20.94
C LEU A 330 13.68 -1.20 22.23
N MET A 331 14.12 -0.12 22.88
CA MET A 331 13.44 0.39 24.08
C MET A 331 11.99 0.77 23.80
N LEU A 332 11.74 1.49 22.69
CA LEU A 332 10.40 1.85 22.26
C LEU A 332 9.54 0.63 21.89
N MET A 333 10.13 -0.37 21.23
CA MET A 333 9.43 -1.63 20.90
C MET A 333 9.00 -2.39 22.16
N LEU A 334 9.80 -2.30 23.22
CA LEU A 334 9.53 -2.90 24.52
C LEU A 334 8.68 -1.99 25.43
N GLU A 335 8.22 -0.83 24.94
CA GLU A 335 7.49 0.19 25.70
C GLU A 335 8.26 0.68 26.95
N LEU A 336 9.58 0.62 26.91
CA LEU A 336 10.44 1.19 27.92
C LEU A 336 10.62 2.68 27.62
N ASP A 337 10.58 3.51 28.66
CA ASP A 337 10.80 4.95 28.49
C ASP A 337 12.29 5.24 28.27
N PRO A 338 12.70 5.70 27.06
CA PRO A 338 14.11 5.95 26.76
C PRO A 338 14.71 7.13 27.53
N ASP A 339 13.88 8.00 28.12
CA ASP A 339 14.32 9.20 28.82
C ASP A 339 14.59 8.93 30.28
N THR A 340 13.89 7.96 30.90
CA THR A 340 14.12 7.50 32.26
C THR A 340 15.14 6.34 32.34
N HIS A 341 15.25 5.52 31.30
CA HIS A 341 16.16 4.39 31.23
C HIS A 341 17.16 4.60 30.08
N THR A 342 18.26 5.25 30.37
CA THR A 342 19.37 5.42 29.43
C THR A 342 19.97 4.05 29.02
N ALA A 343 20.58 3.95 27.85
CA ALA A 343 21.28 2.73 27.40
C ALA A 343 22.26 2.19 28.43
N ARG A 344 22.87 3.07 29.27
CA ARG A 344 23.78 2.72 30.37
C ARG A 344 23.09 2.04 31.55
N TYR A 345 21.77 2.22 31.72
CA TYR A 345 21.05 1.59 32.85
C TYR A 345 21.06 0.06 32.73
N TYR A 346 21.06 -0.45 31.53
CA TYR A 346 21.06 -1.89 31.26
C TYR A 346 22.47 -2.48 31.07
N GLU A 347 23.50 -1.65 30.97
CA GLU A 347 24.89 -2.09 30.75
C GLU A 347 25.36 -3.02 31.88
N GLY A 348 25.93 -4.17 31.52
CA GLY A 348 26.41 -5.19 32.46
C GLY A 348 25.38 -6.16 33.00
N GLN A 349 24.09 -5.95 32.77
CA GLN A 349 23.03 -6.90 33.13
C GLN A 349 23.10 -8.15 32.25
N MET A 350 22.57 -9.27 32.73
CA MET A 350 22.56 -10.53 31.98
C MET A 350 21.51 -10.55 30.88
N ALA A 351 21.76 -11.29 29.84
CA ALA A 351 20.75 -11.56 28.81
C ALA A 351 19.48 -12.17 29.44
N GLY A 352 18.30 -11.66 29.05
CA GLY A 352 17.03 -12.03 29.64
C GLY A 352 16.54 -11.09 30.75
N SER A 353 17.31 -10.09 31.15
CA SER A 353 16.86 -9.10 32.14
C SER A 353 15.87 -8.06 31.59
N ILE A 354 15.84 -7.86 30.28
CA ILE A 354 14.96 -6.87 29.61
C ILE A 354 13.81 -7.57 28.88
N PHE A 355 14.12 -8.64 28.13
CA PHE A 355 13.15 -9.40 27.36
C PHE A 355 13.56 -10.86 27.22
N HIS A 356 12.58 -11.68 26.88
CA HIS A 356 12.74 -13.08 26.43
C HIS A 356 12.29 -13.23 24.98
N ILE A 357 12.79 -14.26 24.32
CA ILE A 357 12.41 -14.61 22.95
C ILE A 357 11.80 -16.01 22.97
N TYR A 358 10.51 -16.10 22.63
CA TYR A 358 9.75 -17.34 22.65
C TYR A 358 9.51 -17.88 21.24
N SER A 359 9.78 -19.15 21.04
CA SER A 359 9.37 -19.91 19.86
C SER A 359 8.70 -21.19 20.30
N ASN A 360 7.51 -21.47 19.79
CA ASN A 360 6.69 -22.64 20.16
C ASN A 360 6.48 -22.79 21.69
N GLY A 361 6.44 -21.67 22.42
CA GLY A 361 6.22 -21.65 23.87
C GLY A 361 7.48 -21.80 24.72
N GLU A 362 8.65 -22.00 24.12
CA GLU A 362 9.93 -22.12 24.84
C GLU A 362 10.77 -20.82 24.69
N ASP A 363 11.41 -20.40 25.77
CA ASP A 363 12.39 -19.31 25.73
C ASP A 363 13.69 -19.76 25.07
N ILE A 364 13.95 -19.22 23.90
CA ILE A 364 15.10 -19.59 23.07
C ILE A 364 16.24 -18.57 23.10
N LEU A 365 16.11 -17.44 23.83
CA LEU A 365 17.09 -16.35 23.82
C LEU A 365 18.50 -16.84 24.17
N GLN A 366 18.64 -17.54 25.30
CA GLN A 366 19.95 -18.02 25.72
C GLN A 366 20.51 -19.13 24.82
N SER A 367 19.66 -19.96 24.26
CA SER A 367 20.07 -21.01 23.32
C SER A 367 20.62 -20.42 22.04
N LEU A 368 19.97 -19.41 21.49
CA LEU A 368 20.42 -18.68 20.29
C LEU A 368 21.76 -17.95 20.54
N LEU A 369 21.92 -17.27 21.68
CA LEU A 369 23.18 -16.62 22.01
C LEU A 369 24.33 -17.62 22.15
N LYS A 370 24.11 -18.79 22.80
CA LYS A 370 25.07 -19.88 22.89
C LYS A 370 25.44 -20.43 21.52
N GLN A 371 24.46 -20.58 20.63
CA GLN A 371 24.67 -21.05 19.28
C GLN A 371 25.54 -20.10 18.46
N VAL A 372 25.28 -18.77 18.50
CA VAL A 372 26.13 -17.77 17.81
C VAL A 372 27.55 -17.79 18.35
N ARG A 373 27.72 -17.92 19.67
CA ARG A 373 29.06 -18.03 20.30
C ARG A 373 29.83 -19.27 19.83
N ALA A 374 29.14 -20.41 19.67
CA ALA A 374 29.74 -21.67 19.26
C ALA A 374 30.04 -21.70 17.75
N GLU A 375 29.06 -21.34 16.93
CA GLU A 375 29.14 -21.44 15.46
C GLU A 375 29.84 -20.25 14.82
N ARG A 376 29.94 -19.12 15.51
CA ARG A 376 30.57 -17.86 15.05
C ARG A 376 30.03 -17.36 13.72
N ARG A 377 28.75 -17.59 13.43
CA ARG A 377 28.04 -17.12 12.25
C ARG A 377 26.74 -16.42 12.62
N VAL A 378 26.16 -15.74 11.68
CA VAL A 378 24.84 -15.11 11.82
C VAL A 378 23.80 -16.21 11.99
N ILE A 379 22.93 -16.08 12.98
CA ILE A 379 21.82 -16.98 13.25
C ILE A 379 20.52 -16.19 13.11
N PRO A 380 19.64 -16.53 12.16
CA PRO A 380 18.35 -15.89 12.04
C PRO A 380 17.45 -16.30 13.22
N ILE A 381 16.63 -15.37 13.68
CA ILE A 381 15.55 -15.66 14.63
C ILE A 381 14.50 -16.50 13.88
N PRO A 382 14.10 -17.66 14.41
CA PRO A 382 13.14 -18.54 13.76
C PRO A 382 11.81 -17.85 13.41
N GLU A 383 11.14 -18.33 12.39
CA GLU A 383 9.78 -17.84 12.07
C GLU A 383 8.80 -18.15 13.23
N LYS A 384 7.75 -17.32 13.34
CA LYS A 384 6.74 -17.41 14.41
C LYS A 384 7.31 -17.25 15.82
N THR A 385 8.31 -16.41 15.94
CA THR A 385 8.94 -16.06 17.20
C THR A 385 8.35 -14.76 17.77
N PHE A 386 8.22 -14.71 19.08
CA PHE A 386 7.69 -13.56 19.81
C PHE A 386 8.72 -13.05 20.80
N MET A 387 8.79 -11.73 20.95
CA MET A 387 9.55 -11.07 22.00
C MET A 387 8.60 -10.63 23.10
N GLN A 388 8.97 -10.90 24.34
CA GLN A 388 8.21 -10.51 25.53
C GLN A 388 9.10 -9.69 26.47
N GLU A 389 8.63 -8.50 26.82
CA GLU A 389 9.26 -7.67 27.84
C GLU A 389 9.03 -8.25 29.24
N VAL A 390 10.06 -8.16 30.14
CA VAL A 390 10.08 -8.88 31.41
C VAL A 390 9.12 -8.28 32.45
N HIS A 391 8.95 -6.95 32.51
CA HIS A 391 8.22 -6.28 33.60
C HIS A 391 6.77 -6.01 33.25
N LYS A 392 6.48 -5.53 32.03
CA LYS A 392 5.13 -5.20 31.57
C LYS A 392 4.43 -6.38 30.89
N GLY A 393 5.20 -7.36 30.45
CA GLY A 393 4.68 -8.52 29.72
C GLY A 393 4.23 -8.20 28.31
N THR A 394 4.55 -7.03 27.78
CA THR A 394 4.28 -6.66 26.39
C THR A 394 4.91 -7.69 25.46
N TYR A 395 4.11 -8.20 24.52
CA TYR A 395 4.51 -9.32 23.70
C TYR A 395 4.12 -9.04 22.24
N PHE A 396 5.05 -9.22 21.30
CA PHE A 396 4.84 -8.96 19.88
C PHE A 396 5.68 -9.90 19.00
N PRO A 397 5.22 -10.18 17.76
CA PRO A 397 5.99 -11.00 16.83
C PRO A 397 7.24 -10.25 16.38
N VAL A 398 8.35 -10.99 16.35
CA VAL A 398 9.65 -10.44 16.01
C VAL A 398 10.30 -11.23 14.89
N SER A 399 10.96 -10.53 13.98
CA SER A 399 11.87 -11.09 12.98
C SER A 399 13.23 -10.41 13.10
N GLY A 400 14.29 -11.14 12.82
CA GLY A 400 15.63 -10.58 12.90
C GLY A 400 16.72 -11.64 12.88
N GLU A 401 17.91 -11.24 13.33
CA GLU A 401 19.08 -12.10 13.34
C GLU A 401 20.01 -11.74 14.48
N ILE A 402 20.83 -12.71 14.86
CA ILE A 402 21.90 -12.53 15.86
C ILE A 402 23.24 -12.64 15.14
N VAL A 403 24.03 -11.60 15.27
CA VAL A 403 25.29 -11.42 14.53
C VAL A 403 26.47 -11.43 15.50
N PRO A 404 27.53 -12.20 15.25
CA PRO A 404 28.74 -12.12 16.06
C PRO A 404 29.51 -10.83 15.77
N ILE A 405 30.01 -10.18 16.83
CA ILE A 405 30.83 -8.97 16.75
C ILE A 405 32.30 -9.33 16.90
N TYR A 406 33.11 -8.80 15.98
CA TYR A 406 34.55 -9.04 15.98
C TYR A 406 35.35 -7.74 16.17
N SER A 407 36.43 -7.81 16.92
CA SER A 407 37.47 -6.80 16.97
C SER A 407 38.83 -7.48 16.77
N LYS A 408 39.62 -6.98 15.81
CA LYS A 408 40.96 -7.55 15.48
C LYS A 408 40.94 -9.08 15.30
N ASN A 409 39.99 -9.61 14.54
CA ASN A 409 39.76 -11.05 14.31
C ASN A 409 39.41 -11.88 15.58
N LYS A 410 39.17 -11.26 16.72
CA LYS A 410 38.67 -11.93 17.91
C LYS A 410 37.23 -11.55 18.15
N MET A 411 36.38 -12.54 18.41
CA MET A 411 34.99 -12.29 18.78
C MET A 411 34.95 -11.58 20.13
N THR A 412 34.35 -10.40 20.17
CA THR A 412 34.22 -9.56 21.34
C THR A 412 32.83 -9.52 21.93
N GLY A 413 31.84 -9.98 21.15
CA GLY A 413 30.46 -9.97 21.57
C GLY A 413 29.52 -10.45 20.45
N MET A 414 28.24 -10.14 20.60
CA MET A 414 27.21 -10.42 19.61
C MET A 414 26.12 -9.34 19.66
N ALA A 415 25.41 -9.17 18.55
CA ALA A 415 24.30 -8.24 18.41
C ALA A 415 23.03 -8.97 18.01
N ILE A 416 21.90 -8.61 18.61
CA ILE A 416 20.57 -8.96 18.10
C ILE A 416 20.04 -7.75 17.36
N CYS A 417 19.75 -7.93 16.08
CA CYS A 417 19.00 -6.99 15.26
C CYS A 417 17.59 -7.54 15.06
N CYS A 418 16.57 -6.81 15.48
CA CYS A 418 15.21 -7.31 15.44
C CYS A 418 14.21 -6.22 15.04
N ARG A 419 13.13 -6.66 14.39
CA ARG A 419 12.03 -5.80 13.93
C ARG A 419 10.71 -6.35 14.45
N ASN A 420 9.85 -5.46 14.92
CA ASN A 420 8.47 -5.79 15.20
C ASN A 420 7.71 -5.92 13.88
N ILE A 421 7.14 -7.09 13.62
CA ILE A 421 6.41 -7.42 12.38
C ILE A 421 4.90 -7.48 12.58
N SER A 422 4.37 -6.92 13.66
CA SER A 422 2.93 -6.94 13.96
C SER A 422 2.10 -6.32 12.83
N GLU A 423 2.55 -5.22 12.24
CA GLU A 423 1.86 -4.57 11.11
C GLU A 423 1.95 -5.42 9.83
N GLU A 424 3.09 -6.02 9.54
CA GLU A 424 3.29 -6.88 8.37
C GLU A 424 2.45 -8.16 8.45
N GLU A 425 2.35 -8.77 9.63
CA GLU A 425 1.48 -9.93 9.85
C GLU A 425 0.00 -9.57 9.74
N MET A 426 -0.42 -8.40 10.22
CA MET A 426 -1.78 -7.91 10.03
C MET A 426 -2.11 -7.72 8.55
N HIS A 427 -1.22 -7.09 7.78
CA HIS A 427 -1.40 -6.92 6.34
C HIS A 427 -1.46 -8.25 5.59
N LYS A 428 -0.61 -9.22 5.93
CA LYS A 428 -0.67 -10.58 5.36
C LYS A 428 -1.98 -11.29 5.67
N ARG A 429 -2.51 -11.16 6.89
CA ARG A 429 -3.81 -11.72 7.27
C ARG A 429 -4.96 -11.09 6.51
N PHE A 430 -4.97 -9.76 6.35
CA PHE A 430 -5.96 -9.07 5.52
C PHE A 430 -5.89 -9.47 4.05
N PHE A 431 -4.69 -9.59 3.51
CA PHE A 431 -4.48 -10.02 2.12
C PHE A 431 -4.96 -11.46 1.90
N ASN A 432 -4.62 -12.39 2.80
CA ASN A 432 -5.06 -13.78 2.72
C ASN A 432 -6.58 -13.92 2.87
N LEU A 433 -7.22 -13.16 3.77
CA LEU A 433 -8.68 -13.11 3.87
C LEU A 433 -9.34 -12.56 2.60
N ALA A 434 -8.72 -11.59 1.93
CA ALA A 434 -9.22 -11.06 0.66
C ALA A 434 -9.04 -12.06 -0.49
N VAL A 435 -7.94 -12.82 -0.50
CA VAL A 435 -7.66 -13.88 -1.49
C VAL A 435 -8.59 -15.07 -1.27
N ASP A 436 -8.81 -15.51 -0.02
CA ASP A 436 -9.74 -16.60 0.31
C ASP A 436 -11.18 -16.23 -0.05
N ALA A 437 -11.58 -14.97 0.14
CA ALA A 437 -12.88 -14.46 -0.29
C ALA A 437 -13.03 -14.40 -1.82
N SER A 438 -11.91 -14.28 -2.57
CA SER A 438 -11.91 -14.28 -4.04
C SER A 438 -11.80 -15.67 -4.67
N SER A 439 -11.44 -16.70 -3.90
CA SER A 439 -11.28 -18.09 -4.38
C SER A 439 -12.56 -18.92 -4.23
N VAL A 440 -13.67 -18.35 -3.80
CA VAL A 440 -14.99 -19.01 -3.60
C VAL A 440 -15.97 -18.65 -4.72
N TYR A 441 -15.49 -18.17 -5.89
CA TYR A 441 -16.30 -17.96 -7.09
C TYR A 441 -15.80 -18.76 -8.28
#